data_b31ba792e2975a47a19f390643cd801e
#
_entry.id   b31ba792e2975a47a19f390643cd801e
#
_cell.length_a   1.000
_cell.length_b   1.000
_cell.length_c   1.000
_cell.angle_alpha   90.00
_cell.angle_beta   90.00
_cell.angle_gamma   90.00
#
_symmetry.space_group_name_H-M   'P 1'
#
loop_
_entity.id
_entity.type
_entity.pdbx_description
1 polymer ?
#
loop_
_entity_poly.entity_id
_entity_poly.type
_entity_poly.pdbx_seq_one_letter_code
_entity_poly.pdbx_strand_id
1 'polypeptide(L)'
;REALLNLLVHRDYSFSASALISIYTDRIEFVSIGGLMPGIELEDIMIGISVCRNQDLANVFYRLRLIEAYGTGMGKIMKAYEGMEEKPVIETTKNAFKIILPNINAKYETRNSSASPTELSANDSAEILLSDREEKVLEYARTHGAVTRSDVIGLLEVSVSTAARVLKKLVKSNLLKQNGNARSTKYTIV
;
A
#
# COMPACT_ATOMS: atom_id res chain seq x y z
N ARG A 1 9.64 6.43 -4.65
CA ARG A 1 9.93 7.67 -5.36
C ARG A 1 10.08 7.41 -6.86
N GLU A 2 11.04 6.59 -7.31
CA GLU A 2 11.34 6.35 -8.73
C GLU A 2 10.12 5.86 -9.52
N ALA A 3 9.34 4.92 -9.00
CA ALA A 3 8.12 4.43 -9.65
C ALA A 3 7.06 5.52 -9.83
N LEU A 4 6.89 6.41 -8.83
CA LEU A 4 5.97 7.54 -8.93
C LEU A 4 6.41 8.54 -10.00
N LEU A 5 7.69 8.88 -10.05
CA LEU A 5 8.22 9.81 -11.06
C LEU A 5 8.15 9.21 -12.46
N ASN A 6 8.42 7.91 -12.58
CA ASN A 6 8.24 7.16 -13.83
C ASN A 6 6.78 7.24 -14.31
N LEU A 7 5.82 6.97 -13.42
CA LEU A 7 4.39 7.06 -13.71
C LEU A 7 4.00 8.44 -14.25
N LEU A 8 4.52 9.52 -13.68
CA LEU A 8 4.22 10.90 -14.13
C LEU A 8 4.88 11.25 -15.45
N VAL A 9 6.17 10.94 -15.62
CA VAL A 9 6.96 11.34 -16.79
C VAL A 9 6.59 10.56 -18.04
N HIS A 10 6.21 9.29 -17.90
CA HIS A 10 5.89 8.41 -19.04
C HIS A 10 4.38 8.28 -19.33
N ARG A 11 3.52 8.86 -18.48
CA ARG A 11 2.07 8.86 -18.72
C ARG A 11 1.71 9.51 -20.05
N ASP A 12 0.72 8.95 -20.72
CA ASP A 12 0.09 9.56 -21.88
C ASP A 12 -1.01 10.53 -21.43
N TYR A 13 -0.73 11.82 -21.51
CA TYR A 13 -1.63 12.89 -21.10
C TYR A 13 -2.69 13.25 -22.16
N SER A 14 -2.66 12.63 -23.36
CA SER A 14 -3.72 12.77 -24.35
C SER A 14 -5.02 12.08 -23.93
N PHE A 15 -4.92 11.11 -23.01
CA PHE A 15 -6.07 10.43 -22.43
C PHE A 15 -6.51 11.08 -21.11
N SER A 16 -7.82 11.34 -20.98
CA SER A 16 -8.44 11.90 -19.76
C SER A 16 -8.60 10.87 -18.64
N ALA A 17 -8.01 9.68 -18.72
CA ALA A 17 -8.10 8.67 -17.67
C ALA A 17 -7.05 8.89 -16.58
N SER A 18 -7.36 8.49 -15.34
CA SER A 18 -6.46 8.68 -14.20
C SER A 18 -5.34 7.65 -14.15
N ALA A 19 -4.16 8.04 -13.66
CA ALA A 19 -3.18 7.08 -13.16
C ALA A 19 -3.69 6.49 -11.84
N LEU A 20 -3.33 5.22 -11.56
CA LEU A 20 -3.77 4.50 -10.36
C LEU A 20 -2.57 4.11 -9.52
N ILE A 21 -2.67 4.37 -8.21
CA ILE A 21 -1.72 3.87 -7.22
C ILE A 21 -2.52 3.07 -6.21
N SER A 22 -2.25 1.77 -6.14
CA SER A 22 -2.93 0.84 -5.23
C SER A 22 -1.94 0.35 -4.18
N ILE A 23 -2.33 0.45 -2.91
CA ILE A 23 -1.50 0.03 -1.78
C ILE A 23 -2.18 -1.17 -1.12
N TYR A 24 -1.48 -2.30 -1.14
CA TYR A 24 -1.88 -3.55 -0.51
C TYR A 24 -0.97 -3.84 0.71
N THR A 25 -1.29 -4.84 1.47
CA THR A 25 -0.45 -5.29 2.60
C THR A 25 0.90 -5.83 2.13
N ASP A 26 0.90 -6.53 1.01
CA ASP A 26 2.06 -7.24 0.43
C ASP A 26 2.77 -6.49 -0.69
N ARG A 27 2.18 -5.43 -1.27
CA ARG A 27 2.76 -4.70 -2.40
C ARG A 27 2.16 -3.31 -2.59
N ILE A 28 2.81 -2.52 -3.43
CA ILE A 28 2.26 -1.28 -4.00
C ILE A 28 2.32 -1.37 -5.54
N GLU A 29 1.25 -0.96 -6.20
CA GLU A 29 1.12 -0.97 -7.65
C GLU A 29 0.98 0.45 -8.19
N PHE A 30 1.71 0.74 -9.26
CA PHE A 30 1.65 2.01 -10.01
C PHE A 30 1.22 1.69 -11.43
N VAL A 31 0.06 2.18 -11.85
CA VAL A 31 -0.47 1.98 -13.21
C VAL A 31 -0.62 3.32 -13.89
N SER A 32 0.06 3.50 -15.01
CA SER A 32 -0.09 4.67 -15.88
C SER A 32 -0.71 4.29 -17.21
N ILE A 33 -1.45 5.24 -17.78
CA ILE A 33 -1.92 5.15 -19.15
C ILE A 33 -0.79 5.53 -20.10
N GLY A 34 -0.72 4.83 -21.22
CA GLY A 34 0.35 4.86 -22.18
C GLY A 34 1.26 3.64 -22.04
N GLY A 35 1.27 2.79 -23.05
CA GLY A 35 2.23 1.69 -23.16
C GLY A 35 3.64 2.19 -23.47
N LEU A 36 4.52 1.31 -23.88
CA LEU A 36 5.85 1.69 -24.33
C LEU A 36 5.77 2.58 -25.60
N MET A 37 6.78 3.39 -25.81
CA MET A 37 6.89 4.17 -27.05
C MET A 37 7.08 3.22 -28.24
N PRO A 38 6.53 3.55 -29.42
CA PRO A 38 6.69 2.71 -30.60
C PRO A 38 8.16 2.35 -30.88
N GLY A 39 8.43 1.08 -31.07
CA GLY A 39 9.78 0.56 -31.33
C GLY A 39 10.62 0.33 -30.07
N ILE A 40 10.07 0.54 -28.88
CA ILE A 40 10.74 0.23 -27.60
C ILE A 40 10.04 -0.98 -26.98
N GLU A 41 10.85 -1.93 -26.55
CA GLU A 41 10.41 -3.15 -25.84
C GLU A 41 10.81 -3.07 -24.35
N LEU A 42 10.26 -3.96 -23.55
CA LEU A 42 10.55 -3.97 -22.11
C LEU A 42 12.04 -4.31 -21.86
N GLU A 43 12.58 -5.16 -22.66
CA GLU A 43 13.99 -5.58 -22.63
C GLU A 43 14.92 -4.39 -22.80
N ASP A 44 14.59 -3.45 -23.70
CA ASP A 44 15.36 -2.22 -23.92
C ASP A 44 15.43 -1.38 -22.66
N ILE A 45 14.30 -1.26 -21.96
CA ILE A 45 14.20 -0.51 -20.70
C ILE A 45 15.03 -1.19 -19.63
N MET A 46 15.01 -2.51 -19.57
CA MET A 46 15.75 -3.28 -18.57
C MET A 46 17.27 -3.17 -18.74
N ILE A 47 17.77 -2.97 -19.95
CA ILE A 47 19.19 -2.68 -20.22
C ILE A 47 19.55 -1.21 -20.09
N GLY A 48 18.58 -0.31 -19.79
CA GLY A 48 18.81 1.10 -19.48
C GLY A 48 18.44 2.09 -20.58
N ILE A 49 17.79 1.65 -21.68
CA ILE A 49 17.25 2.56 -22.69
C ILE A 49 16.04 3.29 -22.09
N SER A 50 16.01 4.60 -22.24
CA SER A 50 14.90 5.42 -21.77
C SER A 50 14.48 6.39 -22.85
N VAL A 51 13.24 6.30 -23.29
CA VAL A 51 12.59 7.24 -24.19
C VAL A 51 11.48 7.96 -23.43
N CYS A 52 11.69 9.24 -23.16
CA CYS A 52 10.78 10.03 -22.37
C CYS A 52 9.57 10.48 -23.21
N ARG A 53 8.35 10.19 -22.73
CA ARG A 53 7.12 10.65 -23.39
C ARG A 53 6.88 12.16 -23.15
N ASN A 54 7.15 12.64 -21.94
CA ASN A 54 6.90 14.04 -21.54
C ASN A 54 8.21 14.73 -21.20
N GLN A 55 8.95 15.11 -22.24
CA GLN A 55 10.30 15.68 -22.10
C GLN A 55 10.32 16.97 -21.28
N ASP A 56 9.32 17.85 -21.45
CA ASP A 56 9.26 19.11 -20.71
C ASP A 56 9.03 18.86 -19.22
N LEU A 57 8.15 17.93 -18.87
CA LEU A 57 7.94 17.52 -17.48
C LEU A 57 9.19 16.87 -16.88
N ALA A 58 9.88 16.05 -17.65
CA ALA A 58 11.15 15.46 -17.22
C ALA A 58 12.21 16.54 -16.98
N ASN A 59 12.31 17.56 -17.86
CA ASN A 59 13.21 18.68 -17.69
C ASN A 59 12.91 19.50 -16.41
N VAL A 60 11.64 19.72 -16.10
CA VAL A 60 11.23 20.35 -14.83
C VAL A 60 11.68 19.52 -13.65
N PHE A 61 11.40 18.22 -13.64
CA PHE A 61 11.80 17.31 -12.55
C PHE A 61 13.33 17.20 -12.42
N TYR A 62 14.06 17.22 -13.53
CA TYR A 62 15.51 17.24 -13.51
C TYR A 62 16.05 18.52 -12.84
N ARG A 63 15.53 19.71 -13.21
CA ARG A 63 15.90 20.98 -12.58
C ARG A 63 15.59 21.02 -11.09
N LEU A 64 14.49 20.39 -10.67
CA LEU A 64 14.11 20.23 -9.28
C LEU A 64 14.91 19.13 -8.56
N ARG A 65 15.84 18.46 -9.22
CA ARG A 65 16.64 17.34 -8.69
C ARG A 65 15.79 16.17 -8.22
N LEU A 66 14.62 15.99 -8.79
CA LEU A 66 13.72 14.89 -8.51
C LEU A 66 14.08 13.63 -9.31
N ILE A 67 14.53 13.81 -10.55
CA ILE A 67 15.02 12.74 -11.42
C ILE A 67 16.46 13.03 -11.87
N GLU A 68 17.14 11.98 -12.31
CA GLU A 68 18.43 12.07 -12.98
C GLU A 68 18.23 12.02 -14.51
N ALA A 69 19.19 12.53 -15.24
CA ALA A 69 19.28 12.27 -16.67
C ALA A 69 19.66 10.78 -16.91
N TYR A 70 19.36 10.27 -18.11
CA TYR A 70 19.88 8.98 -18.60
C TYR A 70 19.12 7.70 -18.17
N GLY A 71 17.84 7.74 -17.83
CA GLY A 71 17.03 6.54 -17.69
C GLY A 71 17.39 5.59 -16.52
N THR A 72 18.07 6.11 -15.50
CA THR A 72 18.55 5.30 -14.37
C THR A 72 17.46 4.84 -13.41
N GLY A 73 16.22 5.34 -13.54
CA GLY A 73 15.14 5.09 -12.60
C GLY A 73 14.76 3.63 -12.45
N MET A 74 14.63 2.90 -13.58
CA MET A 74 14.28 1.48 -13.56
C MET A 74 15.40 0.63 -12.95
N GLY A 75 16.64 0.90 -13.30
CA GLY A 75 17.81 0.24 -12.69
C GLY A 75 17.88 0.46 -11.18
N LYS A 76 17.54 1.66 -10.69
CA LYS A 76 17.46 1.94 -9.24
C LYS A 76 16.35 1.15 -8.55
N ILE A 77 15.18 1.02 -9.19
CA ILE A 77 14.09 0.19 -8.66
C ILE A 77 14.57 -1.25 -8.53
N MET A 78 15.13 -1.84 -9.58
CA MET A 78 15.61 -3.23 -9.55
C MET A 78 16.72 -3.44 -8.54
N LYS A 79 17.68 -2.51 -8.48
CA LYS A 79 18.81 -2.58 -7.52
C LYS A 79 18.34 -2.50 -6.07
N ALA A 80 17.28 -1.75 -5.77
CA ALA A 80 16.73 -1.66 -4.42
C ALA A 80 16.20 -3.00 -3.88
N TYR A 81 15.91 -3.95 -4.76
CA TYR A 81 15.47 -5.31 -4.42
C TYR A 81 16.56 -6.38 -4.68
N GLU A 82 17.81 -5.95 -4.90
CA GLU A 82 18.92 -6.87 -5.05
C GLU A 82 19.13 -7.66 -3.74
N GLY A 83 19.29 -8.98 -3.86
CA GLY A 83 19.38 -9.88 -2.70
C GLY A 83 18.05 -10.25 -2.04
N MET A 84 16.93 -9.64 -2.43
CA MET A 84 15.61 -9.99 -1.91
C MET A 84 15.01 -11.15 -2.70
N GLU A 85 14.14 -11.95 -2.03
CA GLU A 85 13.45 -13.08 -2.65
C GLU A 85 12.42 -12.61 -3.69
N GLU A 86 11.62 -11.61 -3.34
CA GLU A 86 10.67 -11.01 -4.26
C GLU A 86 11.29 -9.84 -5.01
N LYS A 87 10.98 -9.75 -6.30
CA LYS A 87 11.49 -8.72 -7.19
C LYS A 87 10.35 -7.83 -7.68
N PRO A 88 10.63 -6.57 -8.05
CA PRO A 88 9.67 -5.75 -8.77
C PRO A 88 9.23 -6.44 -10.05
N VAL A 89 7.93 -6.35 -10.35
CA VAL A 89 7.34 -6.85 -11.60
C VAL A 89 6.91 -5.68 -12.44
N ILE A 90 7.18 -5.76 -13.72
CA ILE A 90 6.77 -4.76 -14.71
C ILE A 90 5.87 -5.44 -15.72
N GLU A 91 4.68 -4.91 -15.88
CA GLU A 91 3.69 -5.36 -16.85
C GLU A 91 3.42 -4.24 -17.85
N THR A 92 3.42 -4.57 -19.12
CA THR A 92 3.12 -3.61 -20.18
C THR A 92 2.04 -4.14 -21.11
N THR A 93 1.23 -3.21 -21.60
CA THR A 93 0.28 -3.45 -22.68
C THR A 93 0.42 -2.32 -23.70
N LYS A 94 -0.32 -2.38 -24.79
CA LYS A 94 -0.34 -1.30 -25.79
C LYS A 94 -0.70 0.06 -25.19
N ASN A 95 -1.53 0.09 -24.12
CA ASN A 95 -2.12 1.32 -23.59
C ASN A 95 -1.85 1.54 -22.09
N ALA A 96 -1.07 0.67 -21.44
CA ALA A 96 -0.78 0.79 -20.03
C ALA A 96 0.62 0.28 -19.69
N PHE A 97 1.19 0.88 -18.65
CA PHE A 97 2.43 0.46 -18.02
C PHE A 97 2.20 0.33 -16.52
N LYS A 98 2.57 -0.81 -15.94
CA LYS A 98 2.37 -1.10 -14.52
C LYS A 98 3.68 -1.52 -13.87
N ILE A 99 3.96 -0.94 -12.70
CA ILE A 99 5.07 -1.34 -11.82
C ILE A 99 4.47 -1.88 -10.54
N ILE A 100 4.88 -3.08 -10.15
CA ILE A 100 4.51 -3.73 -8.90
C ILE A 100 5.76 -3.79 -8.03
N LEU A 101 5.69 -3.19 -6.85
CA LEU A 101 6.77 -3.20 -5.87
C LEU A 101 6.34 -4.02 -4.66
N PRO A 102 6.93 -5.21 -4.42
CA PRO A 102 6.65 -6.00 -3.23
C PRO A 102 6.97 -5.26 -1.93
N ASN A 103 6.19 -5.49 -0.89
CA ASN A 103 6.49 -5.02 0.45
C ASN A 103 7.47 -5.97 1.12
N ILE A 104 8.72 -5.58 1.17
CA ILE A 104 9.80 -6.38 1.77
C ILE A 104 9.61 -6.67 3.26
N ASN A 105 8.74 -5.90 3.94
CA ASN A 105 8.42 -6.08 5.36
C ASN A 105 7.21 -7.00 5.60
N ALA A 106 6.42 -7.33 4.56
CA ALA A 106 5.21 -8.15 4.69
C ALA A 106 5.49 -9.55 5.27
N LYS A 107 6.68 -10.12 5.01
CA LYS A 107 7.09 -11.45 5.50
C LYS A 107 7.41 -11.50 7.00
N TYR A 108 7.65 -10.37 7.65
CA TYR A 108 7.85 -10.34 9.11
C TYR A 108 6.53 -10.57 9.87
N GLU A 109 5.39 -10.22 9.26
CA GLU A 109 4.07 -10.46 9.84
C GLU A 109 3.62 -11.93 9.66
N THR A 110 4.01 -12.58 8.55
CA THR A 110 3.58 -13.96 8.23
C THR A 110 4.37 -15.04 8.99
N ARG A 111 5.57 -14.76 9.49
CA ARG A 111 6.37 -15.74 10.26
C ARG A 111 5.87 -15.96 11.69
N ASN A 112 4.99 -15.08 12.18
CA ASN A 112 4.35 -15.22 13.48
C ASN A 112 2.94 -15.82 13.42
N SER A 113 2.42 -16.14 12.23
CA SER A 113 1.15 -16.85 12.05
C SER A 113 1.37 -18.04 11.12
N SER A 114 1.66 -19.20 11.73
CA SER A 114 1.68 -20.49 11.04
C SER A 114 0.25 -20.90 10.66
N ALA A 115 -0.16 -20.62 9.43
CA ALA A 115 -1.29 -21.31 8.80
C ALA A 115 -1.09 -21.32 7.27
N SER A 116 -1.13 -22.53 6.70
CA SER A 116 -0.95 -22.85 5.28
C SER A 116 -1.99 -22.21 4.37
N PRO A 117 -1.64 -21.87 3.11
CA PRO A 117 -2.61 -21.36 2.15
C PRO A 117 -3.44 -22.52 1.57
N THR A 118 -4.73 -22.52 1.78
CA THR A 118 -5.70 -23.34 1.05
C THR A 118 -6.47 -22.45 0.07
N GLU A 119 -6.66 -23.00 -1.10
CA GLU A 119 -7.21 -22.40 -2.31
C GLU A 119 -8.53 -21.65 -2.11
N LEU A 120 -8.65 -20.49 -2.76
CA LEU A 120 -9.83 -19.64 -2.79
C LEU A 120 -10.95 -20.29 -3.63
N SER A 121 -11.99 -20.77 -2.99
CA SER A 121 -13.32 -20.85 -3.60
C SER A 121 -14.16 -19.67 -3.08
N ALA A 122 -14.77 -18.96 -4.03
CA ALA A 122 -15.66 -17.84 -3.77
C ALA A 122 -16.86 -18.29 -2.95
N ASN A 123 -17.01 -17.74 -1.75
CA ASN A 123 -18.30 -17.42 -1.13
C ASN A 123 -18.09 -16.57 0.11
N ASP A 124 -18.88 -15.51 0.21
CA ASP A 124 -18.98 -14.52 1.25
C ASP A 124 -18.76 -15.02 2.68
N SER A 125 -17.67 -14.60 3.28
CA SER A 125 -17.52 -14.30 4.71
C SER A 125 -16.24 -13.52 4.86
N ALA A 126 -16.31 -12.20 4.97
CA ALA A 126 -15.18 -11.34 5.22
C ALA A 126 -14.59 -11.67 6.59
N GLU A 127 -13.53 -12.46 6.63
CA GLU A 127 -12.67 -12.54 7.82
C GLU A 127 -12.05 -11.17 8.05
N ILE A 128 -12.44 -10.55 9.15
CA ILE A 128 -11.95 -9.26 9.59
C ILE A 128 -10.52 -9.49 10.09
N LEU A 129 -9.52 -9.21 9.24
CA LEU A 129 -8.12 -9.17 9.63
C LEU A 129 -7.92 -8.01 10.63
N LEU A 130 -7.84 -8.37 11.90
CA LEU A 130 -7.56 -7.44 12.99
C LEU A 130 -6.07 -7.12 13.01
N SER A 131 -5.73 -5.84 13.16
CA SER A 131 -4.34 -5.46 13.46
C SER A 131 -4.01 -5.78 14.91
N ASP A 132 -2.72 -5.97 15.26
CA ASP A 132 -2.23 -6.21 16.63
C ASP A 132 -2.82 -5.23 17.66
N ARG A 133 -3.04 -4.00 17.25
CA ARG A 133 -3.66 -2.95 18.09
C ARG A 133 -5.13 -3.22 18.35
N GLU A 134 -5.85 -3.70 17.36
CA GLU A 134 -7.28 -4.05 17.47
C GLU A 134 -7.46 -5.29 18.32
N GLU A 135 -6.58 -6.25 18.18
CA GLU A 135 -6.58 -7.49 18.96
C GLU A 135 -6.32 -7.22 20.45
N LYS A 136 -5.30 -6.42 20.78
CA LYS A 136 -5.03 -6.00 22.17
C LYS A 136 -6.22 -5.28 22.82
N VAL A 137 -6.92 -4.43 22.06
CA VAL A 137 -8.10 -3.74 22.57
C VAL A 137 -9.26 -4.70 22.81
N LEU A 138 -9.46 -5.69 21.95
CA LEU A 138 -10.49 -6.72 22.12
C LEU A 138 -10.16 -7.64 23.30
N GLU A 139 -8.92 -8.05 23.46
CA GLU A 139 -8.48 -8.86 24.59
C GLU A 139 -8.67 -8.13 25.92
N TYR A 140 -8.31 -6.84 25.95
CA TYR A 140 -8.57 -6.00 27.12
C TYR A 140 -10.08 -5.89 27.41
N ALA A 141 -10.91 -5.68 26.40
CA ALA A 141 -12.35 -5.61 26.55
C ALA A 141 -12.97 -6.95 27.03
N ARG A 142 -12.41 -8.09 26.60
CA ARG A 142 -12.81 -9.43 27.08
C ARG A 142 -12.49 -9.62 28.55
N THR A 143 -11.30 -9.20 28.96
CA THR A 143 -10.80 -9.41 30.34
C THR A 143 -11.49 -8.49 31.35
N HIS A 144 -11.80 -7.25 30.96
CA HIS A 144 -12.34 -6.20 31.83
C HIS A 144 -13.83 -5.91 31.62
N GLY A 145 -14.46 -6.62 30.67
CA GLY A 145 -15.90 -6.47 30.36
C GLY A 145 -16.24 -5.22 29.51
N ALA A 146 -15.40 -4.19 29.55
CA ALA A 146 -15.56 -2.98 28.75
C ALA A 146 -14.23 -2.25 28.58
N VAL A 147 -14.10 -1.46 27.53
CA VAL A 147 -12.94 -0.60 27.29
C VAL A 147 -13.37 0.83 27.02
N THR A 148 -12.63 1.81 27.56
CA THR A 148 -12.84 3.24 27.31
C THR A 148 -11.77 3.79 26.36
N ARG A 149 -11.98 5.02 25.85
CA ARG A 149 -10.94 5.67 25.05
C ARG A 149 -9.64 5.88 25.82
N SER A 150 -9.73 6.19 27.10
CA SER A 150 -8.55 6.38 27.97
C SER A 150 -7.76 5.09 28.13
N ASP A 151 -8.44 3.95 28.26
CA ASP A 151 -7.79 2.64 28.36
C ASP A 151 -7.03 2.30 27.08
N VAL A 152 -7.62 2.58 25.92
CA VAL A 152 -6.95 2.36 24.62
C VAL A 152 -5.72 3.25 24.46
N ILE A 153 -5.76 4.50 24.93
CA ILE A 153 -4.61 5.41 24.91
C ILE A 153 -3.47 4.83 25.75
N GLY A 154 -3.77 4.39 26.97
CA GLY A 154 -2.77 3.81 27.87
C GLY A 154 -2.26 2.45 27.39
N LEU A 155 -3.14 1.59 26.90
CA LEU A 155 -2.81 0.23 26.44
C LEU A 155 -1.92 0.23 25.18
N LEU A 156 -2.17 1.15 24.25
CA LEU A 156 -1.48 1.20 22.95
C LEU A 156 -0.42 2.31 22.87
N GLU A 157 -0.31 3.14 23.90
CA GLU A 157 0.59 4.32 23.93
C GLU A 157 0.41 5.25 22.71
N VAL A 158 -0.85 5.49 22.32
CA VAL A 158 -1.19 6.24 21.11
C VAL A 158 -1.90 7.55 21.42
N SER A 159 -1.95 8.43 20.41
CA SER A 159 -2.70 9.69 20.51
C SER A 159 -4.22 9.46 20.62
N VAL A 160 -4.93 10.44 21.18
CA VAL A 160 -6.40 10.44 21.31
C VAL A 160 -7.10 10.18 19.97
N SER A 161 -6.60 10.76 18.88
CA SER A 161 -7.13 10.59 17.53
C SER A 161 -6.95 9.15 17.02
N THR A 162 -5.83 8.52 17.30
CA THR A 162 -5.55 7.14 16.91
C THR A 162 -6.42 6.17 17.71
N ALA A 163 -6.55 6.35 19.02
CA ALA A 163 -7.42 5.54 19.87
C ALA A 163 -8.90 5.61 19.39
N ALA A 164 -9.38 6.82 19.07
CA ALA A 164 -10.73 7.00 18.55
C ALA A 164 -10.94 6.28 17.20
N ARG A 165 -9.93 6.28 16.32
CA ARG A 165 -9.99 5.58 15.03
C ARG A 165 -10.05 4.08 15.18
N VAL A 166 -9.24 3.50 16.09
CA VAL A 166 -9.25 2.07 16.40
C VAL A 166 -10.61 1.64 16.93
N LEU A 167 -11.15 2.33 17.94
CA LEU A 167 -12.46 2.05 18.50
C LEU A 167 -13.59 2.16 17.47
N LYS A 168 -13.57 3.21 16.64
CA LYS A 168 -14.56 3.39 15.57
C LYS A 168 -14.51 2.27 14.54
N LYS A 169 -13.31 1.76 14.21
CA LYS A 169 -13.12 0.62 13.30
C LYS A 169 -13.73 -0.64 13.91
N LEU A 170 -13.44 -0.95 15.17
CA LEU A 170 -13.96 -2.12 15.87
C LEU A 170 -15.49 -2.09 16.02
N VAL A 171 -16.09 -0.91 16.22
CA VAL A 171 -17.53 -0.73 16.22
C VAL A 171 -18.13 -0.94 14.83
N LYS A 172 -17.48 -0.40 13.77
CA LYS A 172 -17.93 -0.58 12.38
C LYS A 172 -17.85 -2.06 11.94
N SER A 173 -16.88 -2.80 12.46
CA SER A 173 -16.73 -4.24 12.21
C SER A 173 -17.61 -5.12 13.10
N ASN A 174 -18.54 -4.53 13.85
CA ASN A 174 -19.48 -5.21 14.76
C ASN A 174 -18.80 -6.09 15.84
N LEU A 175 -17.55 -5.78 16.19
CA LEU A 175 -16.79 -6.48 17.24
C LEU A 175 -16.95 -5.81 18.61
N LEU A 176 -17.20 -4.49 18.61
CA LEU A 176 -17.51 -3.71 19.80
C LEU A 176 -18.81 -2.96 19.61
N LYS A 177 -19.58 -2.85 20.71
CA LYS A 177 -20.77 -2.03 20.81
C LYS A 177 -20.49 -0.81 21.67
N GLN A 178 -20.83 0.37 21.15
CA GLN A 178 -20.70 1.62 21.90
C GLN A 178 -21.89 1.80 22.85
N ASN A 179 -21.61 1.99 24.12
CA ASN A 179 -22.60 2.27 25.16
C ASN A 179 -22.30 3.62 25.80
N GLY A 180 -23.30 4.50 25.83
CA GLY A 180 -23.21 5.86 26.38
C GLY A 180 -22.71 6.90 25.36
N ASN A 181 -22.77 8.17 25.79
CA ASN A 181 -22.42 9.35 24.99
C ASN A 181 -21.37 10.22 25.71
N ALA A 182 -20.56 10.91 24.92
CA ALA A 182 -19.57 11.88 25.39
C ALA A 182 -18.49 11.28 26.32
N ARG A 183 -18.26 11.84 27.49
CA ARG A 183 -17.14 11.48 28.38
C ARG A 183 -17.31 10.13 29.07
N SER A 184 -18.51 9.57 29.14
CA SER A 184 -18.80 8.26 29.78
C SER A 184 -18.95 7.11 28.77
N THR A 185 -18.52 7.28 27.54
CA THR A 185 -18.63 6.24 26.50
C THR A 185 -17.77 5.04 26.85
N LYS A 186 -18.40 3.86 26.93
CA LYS A 186 -17.73 2.55 27.08
C LYS A 186 -18.02 1.70 25.84
N TYR A 187 -17.09 0.82 25.54
CA TYR A 187 -17.20 -0.13 24.42
C TYR A 187 -17.17 -1.54 25.00
N THR A 188 -18.16 -2.34 24.69
CA THR A 188 -18.30 -3.74 25.13
C THR A 188 -18.24 -4.66 23.92
N ILE A 189 -17.81 -5.90 24.11
CA ILE A 189 -17.85 -6.92 23.06
C ILE A 189 -19.31 -7.21 22.70
N VAL A 190 -19.55 -7.45 21.40
CA VAL A 190 -20.86 -7.82 20.86
C VAL A 190 -21.12 -9.29 21.07
#